data_eb5cae24d99ae4b8cea6fe224b179f1a
#
_entry.id   eb5cae24d99ae4b8cea6fe224b179f1a
#
_cell.length_a   1.000
_cell.length_b   1.000
_cell.length_c   1.000
_cell.angle_alpha   90.00
_cell.angle_beta   90.00
_cell.angle_gamma   90.00
#
_symmetry.space_group_name_H-M   'P 1'
#
loop_
_entity.id
_entity.type
_entity.pdbx_description
1 polymer ?
#
loop_
_entity_poly.entity_id
_entity_poly.type
_entity_poly.pdbx_seq_one_letter_code
_entity_poly.pdbx_strand_id
1 'polypeptide(L)'
;MSGRECYHCKKWIEDGEEHDCWTTTEAALTQELSDDLRDAWERLRETAVSFGDQRIYASHKAIMFSRKSCYFFVRPKRNFLELCIFLGRTLKAPQVRRSDRASKSKVYHIIHIKHRDEVEAPITDWLREAYELSDVFASKASTARVKSKYKLKSNRISPR
;
A
#
# COMPACT_ATOMS: atom_id res chain seq x y z
N MET A 1 12.97 14.01 31.46
CA MET A 1 11.66 13.56 31.02
C MET A 1 11.78 12.24 30.30
N SER A 2 10.95 11.29 30.66
CA SER A 2 10.98 10.01 29.99
C SER A 2 9.96 9.96 28.86
N GLY A 3 10.29 9.23 27.84
CA GLY A 3 9.47 9.11 26.64
C GLY A 3 10.18 8.22 25.64
N ARG A 4 9.61 8.12 24.44
CA ARG A 4 10.17 7.29 23.38
C ARG A 4 9.86 7.88 22.02
N GLU A 5 10.66 7.55 21.04
CA GLU A 5 10.39 7.89 19.66
C GLU A 5 9.50 6.81 19.04
N CYS A 6 8.44 7.22 18.34
CA CYS A 6 7.59 6.26 17.64
C CYS A 6 8.36 5.63 16.48
N TYR A 7 8.41 4.31 16.46
CA TYR A 7 9.09 3.56 15.41
C TYR A 7 8.54 3.88 14.01
N HIS A 8 7.24 4.09 13.91
CA HIS A 8 6.58 4.29 12.60
C HIS A 8 6.66 5.73 12.10
N CYS A 9 6.29 6.71 12.93
CA CYS A 9 6.19 8.10 12.48
C CYS A 9 7.32 8.99 12.97
N LYS A 10 8.20 8.45 13.82
CA LYS A 10 9.36 9.17 14.37
C LYS A 10 9.01 10.35 15.28
N LYS A 11 7.76 10.43 15.68
CA LYS A 11 7.33 11.45 16.63
C LYS A 11 7.76 11.06 18.06
N TRP A 12 8.20 12.05 18.83
CA TRP A 12 8.47 11.84 20.26
C TRP A 12 7.16 11.69 21.03
N ILE A 13 7.10 10.68 21.89
CA ILE A 13 5.91 10.37 22.69
C ILE A 13 6.32 10.41 24.17
N GLU A 14 5.65 11.24 24.97
CA GLU A 14 5.87 11.32 26.40
C GLU A 14 5.33 10.08 27.10
N ASP A 15 5.90 9.74 28.24
CA ASP A 15 5.38 8.63 29.06
C ASP A 15 3.94 8.88 29.47
N GLY A 16 3.12 7.87 29.32
CA GLY A 16 1.69 7.97 29.63
C GLY A 16 0.84 8.57 28.51
N GLU A 17 1.46 9.10 27.47
CA GLU A 17 0.74 9.62 26.31
C GLU A 17 0.32 8.46 25.42
N GLU A 18 -0.97 8.41 25.11
CA GLU A 18 -1.46 7.47 24.13
C GLU A 18 -1.07 7.95 22.73
N HIS A 19 -0.47 7.07 21.98
CA HIS A 19 -0.08 7.39 20.62
C HIS A 19 -0.36 6.21 19.71
N ASP A 20 -1.15 6.48 18.71
CA ASP A 20 -1.41 5.55 17.62
C ASP A 20 -1.35 6.31 16.31
N CYS A 21 -0.27 6.14 15.56
CA CYS A 21 -0.11 6.79 14.28
C CYS A 21 -1.04 6.23 13.20
N TRP A 22 -1.79 5.19 13.55
CA TRP A 22 -2.82 4.62 12.70
C TRP A 22 -4.17 5.30 12.86
N THR A 23 -4.27 6.28 13.75
CA THR A 23 -5.54 6.99 13.99
C THR A 23 -5.92 7.98 12.91
N THR A 24 -5.03 8.27 11.97
CA THR A 24 -5.39 9.11 10.82
C THR A 24 -6.49 8.43 9.99
N THR A 25 -7.26 9.21 9.25
CA THR A 25 -8.41 8.71 8.49
C THR A 25 -8.28 9.09 7.02
N GLU A 26 -9.05 8.39 6.17
CA GLU A 26 -9.17 8.76 4.77
C GLU A 26 -9.63 10.22 4.64
N ALA A 27 -10.60 10.62 5.46
CA ALA A 27 -11.13 11.97 5.44
C ALA A 27 -10.04 13.00 5.73
N ALA A 28 -9.20 12.73 6.73
CA ALA A 28 -8.09 13.63 7.08
C ALA A 28 -7.08 13.74 5.96
N LEU A 29 -6.76 12.63 5.30
CA LEU A 29 -5.77 12.61 4.22
C LEU A 29 -6.28 13.22 2.91
N THR A 30 -7.59 13.27 2.72
CA THR A 30 -8.21 13.78 1.49
C THR A 30 -8.86 15.15 1.66
N GLN A 31 -8.82 15.71 2.86
CA GLN A 31 -9.58 16.92 3.18
C GLN A 31 -9.13 18.14 2.37
N GLU A 32 -7.88 18.23 1.98
CA GLU A 32 -7.34 19.37 1.23
C GLU A 32 -7.25 19.14 -0.28
N LEU A 33 -7.82 18.04 -0.79
CA LEU A 33 -7.83 17.78 -2.21
C LEU A 33 -8.68 18.81 -2.96
N SER A 34 -8.19 19.23 -4.12
CA SER A 34 -8.98 20.03 -5.05
C SER A 34 -10.19 19.21 -5.52
N ASP A 35 -11.18 19.87 -6.11
CA ASP A 35 -12.37 19.19 -6.61
C ASP A 35 -12.01 18.10 -7.63
N ASP A 36 -11.10 18.40 -8.55
CA ASP A 36 -10.65 17.42 -9.56
C ASP A 36 -9.99 16.22 -8.91
N LEU A 37 -9.13 16.44 -7.93
CA LEU A 37 -8.44 15.34 -7.23
C LEU A 37 -9.39 14.55 -6.34
N ARG A 38 -10.38 15.21 -5.75
CA ARG A 38 -11.41 14.54 -4.95
C ARG A 38 -12.25 13.62 -5.84
N ASP A 39 -12.67 14.10 -6.99
CA ASP A 39 -13.41 13.28 -7.95
C ASP A 39 -12.59 12.08 -8.41
N ALA A 40 -11.32 12.30 -8.68
CA ALA A 40 -10.40 11.21 -9.05
C ALA A 40 -10.26 10.19 -7.92
N TRP A 41 -10.10 10.67 -6.68
CA TRP A 41 -10.01 9.82 -5.50
C TRP A 41 -11.28 8.97 -5.32
N GLU A 42 -12.44 9.58 -5.40
CA GLU A 42 -13.72 8.89 -5.24
C GLU A 42 -13.90 7.80 -6.29
N ARG A 43 -13.58 8.11 -7.54
CA ARG A 43 -13.67 7.13 -8.63
C ARG A 43 -12.70 5.97 -8.42
N LEU A 44 -11.48 6.26 -7.99
CA LEU A 44 -10.47 5.26 -7.71
C LEU A 44 -10.93 4.33 -6.59
N ARG A 45 -11.47 4.90 -5.52
CA ARG A 45 -11.97 4.14 -4.38
C ARG A 45 -13.16 3.26 -4.77
N GLU A 46 -14.10 3.80 -5.51
CA GLU A 46 -15.26 3.05 -6.01
C GLU A 46 -14.82 1.89 -6.90
N THR A 47 -13.85 2.12 -7.77
CA THR A 47 -13.28 1.09 -8.63
C THR A 47 -12.70 -0.04 -7.78
N ALA A 48 -11.91 0.28 -6.76
CA ALA A 48 -11.31 -0.72 -5.88
C ALA A 48 -12.37 -1.50 -5.11
N VAL A 49 -13.36 -0.82 -4.55
CA VAL A 49 -14.45 -1.46 -3.80
C VAL A 49 -15.21 -2.45 -4.67
N SER A 50 -15.35 -2.15 -5.96
CA SER A 50 -16.05 -3.04 -6.90
C SER A 50 -15.36 -4.38 -7.12
N PHE A 51 -14.10 -4.52 -6.77
CA PHE A 51 -13.36 -5.78 -6.95
C PHE A 51 -13.79 -6.87 -5.96
N GLY A 52 -14.24 -6.49 -4.77
CA GLY A 52 -14.67 -7.44 -3.75
C GLY A 52 -14.18 -7.08 -2.35
N ASP A 53 -14.19 -8.06 -1.48
CA ASP A 53 -13.81 -7.89 -0.08
C ASP A 53 -12.37 -7.40 0.05
N GLN A 54 -12.19 -6.39 0.87
CA GLN A 54 -10.88 -5.81 1.13
C GLN A 54 -10.94 -4.89 2.33
N ARG A 55 -9.79 -4.56 2.85
CA ARG A 55 -9.63 -3.60 3.92
C ARG A 55 -9.02 -2.32 3.36
N ILE A 56 -9.67 -1.20 3.64
CA ILE A 56 -9.18 0.12 3.24
C ILE A 56 -8.91 0.89 4.53
N TYR A 57 -7.71 1.36 4.71
CA TYR A 57 -7.33 2.08 5.93
C TYR A 57 -6.25 3.10 5.66
N ALA A 58 -6.26 4.16 6.45
CA ALA A 58 -5.25 5.20 6.38
C ALA A 58 -4.06 4.83 7.27
N SER A 59 -2.88 5.09 6.80
CA SER A 59 -1.63 4.83 7.52
C SER A 59 -0.63 5.91 7.18
N HIS A 60 -0.27 6.72 8.14
CA HIS A 60 0.63 7.87 7.94
C HIS A 60 0.08 8.81 6.87
N LYS A 61 0.71 8.85 5.71
CA LYS A 61 0.35 9.74 4.60
C LYS A 61 -0.28 8.99 3.43
N ALA A 62 -0.61 7.72 3.62
CA ALA A 62 -1.11 6.87 2.56
C ALA A 62 -2.43 6.22 2.94
N ILE A 63 -3.24 5.94 1.94
CA ILE A 63 -4.45 5.14 2.09
C ILE A 63 -4.16 3.79 1.46
N MET A 64 -4.22 2.75 2.28
CA MET A 64 -3.83 1.40 1.91
C MET A 64 -5.04 0.58 1.50
N PHE A 65 -4.91 -0.16 0.42
CA PHE A 65 -5.94 -1.08 -0.07
C PHE A 65 -5.37 -2.49 0.03
N SER A 66 -5.93 -3.29 0.93
CA SER A 66 -5.42 -4.63 1.23
C SER A 66 -6.52 -5.67 1.14
N ARG A 67 -6.22 -6.78 0.51
CA ARG A 67 -7.05 -7.97 0.57
C ARG A 67 -6.42 -8.91 1.59
N LYS A 68 -5.46 -9.75 1.22
CA LYS A 68 -4.61 -10.49 2.16
C LYS A 68 -3.25 -9.84 2.31
N SER A 69 -2.85 -9.07 1.31
CA SER A 69 -1.71 -8.17 1.37
C SER A 69 -2.09 -6.88 0.68
N CYS A 70 -1.33 -5.83 0.92
CA CYS A 70 -1.57 -4.55 0.24
C CYS A 70 -1.32 -4.73 -1.24
N TYR A 71 -2.33 -4.43 -2.07
CA TYR A 71 -2.18 -4.53 -3.51
C TYR A 71 -1.98 -3.19 -4.20
N PHE A 72 -2.38 -2.10 -3.55
CA PHE A 72 -1.95 -0.76 -3.94
C PHE A 72 -2.21 0.20 -2.80
N PHE A 73 -1.57 1.36 -2.86
CA PHE A 73 -1.87 2.45 -1.93
C PHE A 73 -1.83 3.78 -2.67
N VAL A 74 -2.43 4.79 -2.05
CA VAL A 74 -2.52 6.14 -2.61
C VAL A 74 -1.97 7.13 -1.59
N ARG A 75 -1.05 7.97 -2.04
CA ARG A 75 -0.58 9.11 -1.26
C ARG A 75 -1.15 10.38 -1.87
N PRO A 76 -2.16 10.99 -1.24
CA PRO A 76 -2.68 12.25 -1.74
C PRO A 76 -1.62 13.35 -1.63
N LYS A 77 -1.33 13.96 -2.75
CA LYS A 77 -0.40 15.08 -2.84
C LYS A 77 -1.18 16.34 -3.20
N ARG A 78 -0.52 17.48 -3.14
CA ARG A 78 -1.18 18.75 -3.42
C ARG A 78 -1.73 18.84 -4.85
N ASN A 79 -0.96 18.36 -5.82
CA ASN A 79 -1.28 18.51 -7.24
C ASN A 79 -1.58 17.20 -7.97
N PHE A 80 -1.54 16.07 -7.27
CA PHE A 80 -1.81 14.76 -7.87
C PHE A 80 -2.03 13.72 -6.78
N LEU A 81 -2.59 12.59 -7.19
CA LEU A 81 -2.65 11.39 -6.36
C LEU A 81 -1.52 10.48 -6.80
N GLU A 82 -0.66 10.09 -5.88
CA GLU A 82 0.42 9.17 -6.18
C GLU A 82 -0.06 7.75 -5.87
N LEU A 83 -0.20 6.93 -6.92
CA LEU A 83 -0.56 5.53 -6.79
C LEU A 83 0.70 4.68 -6.79
N CYS A 84 0.71 3.67 -5.93
CA CYS A 84 1.73 2.62 -5.97
C CYS A 84 1.02 1.28 -6.12
N ILE A 85 1.14 0.65 -7.27
CA ILE A 85 0.47 -0.60 -7.60
C ILE A 85 1.49 -1.73 -7.61
N PHE A 86 1.17 -2.84 -6.93
CA PHE A 86 2.04 -4.01 -6.84
C PHE A 86 1.59 -5.09 -7.81
N LEU A 87 2.47 -5.47 -8.73
CA LEU A 87 2.22 -6.52 -9.72
C LEU A 87 3.35 -7.55 -9.69
N GLY A 88 3.13 -8.66 -10.38
CA GLY A 88 4.15 -9.71 -10.51
C GLY A 88 5.04 -9.55 -11.73
N ARG A 89 4.89 -8.44 -12.45
CA ARG A 89 5.63 -8.15 -13.69
C ARG A 89 5.89 -6.66 -13.78
N THR A 90 6.84 -6.28 -14.61
CA THR A 90 7.13 -4.87 -14.85
C THR A 90 6.28 -4.35 -16.01
N LEU A 91 5.54 -3.28 -15.76
CA LEU A 91 4.77 -2.61 -16.81
C LEU A 91 5.67 -1.62 -17.55
N LYS A 92 5.51 -1.59 -18.86
CA LYS A 92 6.18 -0.59 -19.71
C LYS A 92 5.09 0.22 -20.42
N ALA A 93 4.63 1.27 -19.75
CA ALA A 93 3.54 2.10 -20.25
C ALA A 93 3.82 3.56 -19.88
N PRO A 94 3.32 4.50 -20.68
CA PRO A 94 3.58 5.92 -20.43
C PRO A 94 3.04 6.42 -19.10
N GLN A 95 2.01 5.79 -18.55
CA GLN A 95 1.44 6.17 -17.25
C GLN A 95 2.37 5.83 -16.09
N VAL A 96 3.26 4.84 -16.25
CA VAL A 96 4.17 4.41 -15.19
C VAL A 96 5.37 5.34 -15.15
N ARG A 97 5.49 6.09 -14.08
CA ARG A 97 6.58 7.04 -13.90
C ARG A 97 7.84 6.39 -13.37
N ARG A 98 7.67 5.35 -12.57
CA ARG A 98 8.77 4.62 -11.95
C ARG A 98 8.31 3.23 -11.58
N SER A 99 9.19 2.26 -11.72
CA SER A 99 8.96 0.89 -11.26
C SER A 99 10.26 0.29 -10.80
N ASP A 100 10.15 -0.61 -9.80
CA ASP A 100 11.30 -1.35 -9.31
C ASP A 100 10.79 -2.55 -8.50
N ARG A 101 11.69 -3.44 -8.15
CA ARG A 101 11.35 -4.59 -7.33
C ARG A 101 11.07 -4.19 -5.89
N ALA A 102 9.93 -4.64 -5.38
CA ALA A 102 9.62 -4.54 -3.96
C ALA A 102 10.06 -5.82 -3.23
N SER A 103 10.04 -6.96 -3.93
CA SER A 103 10.50 -8.26 -3.41
C SER A 103 10.81 -9.18 -4.59
N LYS A 104 11.13 -10.46 -4.32
CA LYS A 104 11.41 -11.45 -5.36
C LYS A 104 10.29 -11.56 -6.40
N SER A 105 9.04 -11.48 -5.95
CA SER A 105 7.86 -11.72 -6.79
C SER A 105 7.00 -10.49 -7.00
N LYS A 106 7.37 -9.36 -6.42
CA LYS A 106 6.52 -8.17 -6.39
C LYS A 106 7.28 -6.97 -6.96
N VAL A 107 6.64 -6.30 -7.92
CA VAL A 107 7.17 -5.08 -8.55
C VAL A 107 6.21 -3.95 -8.27
N TYR A 108 6.71 -2.83 -7.77
CA TYR A 108 5.87 -1.65 -7.56
C TYR A 108 5.92 -0.73 -8.78
N HIS A 109 4.84 0.00 -8.99
CA HIS A 109 4.68 0.93 -10.10
C HIS A 109 4.09 2.23 -9.58
N ILE A 110 4.77 3.34 -9.81
CA ILE A 110 4.30 4.66 -9.39
C ILE A 110 3.59 5.33 -10.57
N ILE A 111 2.35 5.76 -10.31
CA ILE A 111 1.50 6.44 -11.29
C ILE A 111 0.93 7.68 -10.64
N HIS A 112 0.92 8.81 -11.35
CA HIS A 112 0.32 10.04 -10.88
C HIS A 112 -1.03 10.25 -11.56
N ILE A 113 -2.06 10.49 -10.76
CA ILE A 113 -3.41 10.78 -11.24
C ILE A 113 -3.71 12.24 -10.91
N LYS A 114 -4.10 13.01 -11.91
CA LYS A 114 -4.43 14.42 -11.76
C LYS A 114 -5.90 14.71 -12.00
N HIS A 115 -6.61 13.80 -12.65
CA HIS A 115 -7.99 14.00 -13.03
C HIS A 115 -8.75 12.67 -13.04
N ARG A 116 -10.04 12.75 -12.79
CA ARG A 116 -10.96 11.61 -12.77
C ARG A 116 -10.87 10.77 -14.06
N ASP A 117 -10.74 11.43 -15.20
CA ASP A 117 -10.71 10.75 -16.50
C ASP A 117 -9.50 9.84 -16.68
N GLU A 118 -8.47 10.02 -15.87
CA GLU A 118 -7.29 9.16 -15.89
C GLU A 118 -7.53 7.82 -15.17
N VAL A 119 -8.59 7.75 -14.34
CA VAL A 119 -8.96 6.52 -13.64
C VAL A 119 -9.81 5.66 -14.58
N GLU A 120 -9.14 5.03 -15.53
CA GLU A 120 -9.75 4.18 -16.55
C GLU A 120 -8.76 3.13 -17.01
N ALA A 121 -9.15 2.28 -17.96
CA ALA A 121 -8.22 1.32 -18.53
C ALA A 121 -7.06 2.06 -19.21
N PRO A 122 -5.81 1.58 -19.12
CA PRO A 122 -5.43 0.30 -18.53
C PRO A 122 -5.20 0.33 -17.01
N ILE A 123 -5.23 1.49 -16.37
CA ILE A 123 -4.94 1.61 -14.93
C ILE A 123 -5.90 0.77 -14.09
N THR A 124 -7.20 0.82 -14.41
CA THR A 124 -8.20 0.02 -13.69
C THR A 124 -7.97 -1.48 -13.87
N ASP A 125 -7.49 -1.90 -15.03
CA ASP A 125 -7.14 -3.31 -15.29
C ASP A 125 -5.95 -3.73 -14.44
N TRP A 126 -4.94 -2.87 -14.29
CA TRP A 126 -3.77 -3.13 -13.44
C TRP A 126 -4.16 -3.24 -11.97
N LEU A 127 -5.09 -2.41 -11.53
CA LEU A 127 -5.60 -2.47 -10.15
C LEU A 127 -6.30 -3.79 -9.88
N ARG A 128 -7.13 -4.24 -10.83
CA ARG A 128 -7.81 -5.53 -10.72
C ARG A 128 -6.80 -6.68 -10.70
N GLU A 129 -5.82 -6.64 -11.57
CA GLU A 129 -4.74 -7.64 -11.59
C GLU A 129 -4.03 -7.68 -10.23
N ALA A 130 -3.71 -6.52 -9.66
CA ALA A 130 -3.07 -6.43 -8.36
C ALA A 130 -3.95 -7.00 -7.25
N TYR A 131 -5.25 -6.73 -7.28
CA TYR A 131 -6.22 -7.28 -6.34
C TYR A 131 -6.20 -8.81 -6.37
N GLU A 132 -6.24 -9.40 -7.55
CA GLU A 132 -6.24 -10.85 -7.72
C GLU A 132 -4.92 -11.47 -7.27
N LEU A 133 -3.81 -10.80 -7.54
CA LEU A 133 -2.47 -11.28 -7.15
C LEU A 133 -2.20 -11.15 -5.66
N SER A 134 -2.95 -10.35 -4.93
CA SER A 134 -2.70 -10.13 -3.50
C SER A 134 -2.75 -11.42 -2.69
N ASP A 135 -3.61 -12.37 -3.06
CA ASP A 135 -3.69 -13.69 -2.43
C ASP A 135 -2.41 -14.50 -2.67
N VAL A 136 -1.91 -14.45 -3.89
CA VAL A 136 -0.70 -15.17 -4.30
C VAL A 136 0.51 -14.63 -3.54
N PHE A 137 0.64 -13.32 -3.44
CA PHE A 137 1.74 -12.68 -2.72
C PHE A 137 1.70 -13.02 -1.22
N ALA A 138 0.53 -12.98 -0.62
CA ALA A 138 0.35 -13.33 0.80
C ALA A 138 0.72 -14.78 1.07
N SER A 139 0.29 -15.71 0.22
CA SER A 139 0.60 -17.14 0.34
C SER A 139 2.11 -17.39 0.22
N LYS A 140 2.77 -16.76 -0.75
CA LYS A 140 4.23 -16.89 -0.92
C LYS A 140 4.99 -16.34 0.27
N ALA A 141 4.57 -15.20 0.81
CA ALA A 141 5.20 -14.60 1.98
C ALA A 141 5.06 -15.50 3.20
N SER A 142 3.87 -16.07 3.45
CA SER A 142 3.62 -16.99 4.55
C SER A 142 4.48 -18.24 4.44
N THR A 143 4.56 -18.83 3.25
CA THR A 143 5.38 -20.02 2.99
C THR A 143 6.86 -19.72 3.25
N ALA A 144 7.35 -18.59 2.78
CA ALA A 144 8.73 -18.18 2.99
C ALA A 144 9.04 -18.00 4.49
N ARG A 145 8.13 -17.39 5.24
CA ARG A 145 8.30 -17.22 6.70
C ARG A 145 8.39 -18.57 7.43
N VAL A 146 7.52 -19.50 7.09
CA VAL A 146 7.50 -20.82 7.69
C VAL A 146 8.81 -21.54 7.40
N LYS A 147 9.26 -21.55 6.17
CA LYS A 147 10.54 -22.17 5.77
C LYS A 147 11.71 -21.55 6.53
N SER A 148 11.73 -20.24 6.66
CA SER A 148 12.78 -19.52 7.39
C SER A 148 12.80 -19.91 8.87
N LYS A 149 11.63 -20.01 9.51
CA LYS A 149 11.53 -20.44 10.90
C LYS A 149 12.08 -21.86 11.11
N TYR A 150 11.72 -22.79 10.25
CA TYR A 150 12.20 -24.16 10.33
C TYR A 150 13.71 -24.23 10.11
N LYS A 151 14.22 -23.49 9.18
CA LYS A 151 15.65 -23.43 8.93
C LYS A 151 16.42 -22.95 10.16
N LEU A 152 15.92 -21.89 10.81
CA LEU A 152 16.52 -21.35 12.04
C LEU A 152 16.49 -22.35 13.18
N LYS A 153 15.37 -23.05 13.37
CA LYS A 153 15.25 -24.10 14.38
C LYS A 153 16.24 -25.23 14.14
N SER A 154 16.36 -25.68 12.89
CA SER A 154 17.30 -26.70 12.51
C SER A 154 18.74 -26.30 12.86
N ASN A 155 19.09 -25.08 12.58
CA ASN A 155 20.40 -24.53 12.88
C ASN A 155 20.68 -24.47 14.39
N ARG A 156 19.67 -24.26 15.21
CA ARG A 156 19.80 -24.24 16.68
C ARG A 156 19.90 -25.65 17.27
N ILE A 157 19.16 -26.60 16.70
CA ILE A 157 19.08 -27.97 17.21
C ILE A 157 20.33 -28.75 16.80
N SER A 158 20.89 -28.50 15.67
CA SER A 158 22.09 -29.14 15.18
C SER A 158 23.30 -28.24 15.36
N PRO A 159 24.02 -28.40 16.49
CA PRO A 159 25.26 -27.66 16.68
C PRO A 159 26.21 -28.00 15.55
N ARG A 160 26.81 -27.02 15.02
CA ARG A 160 27.64 -27.21 13.83
C ARG A 160 29.09 -27.04 14.10
#